data_7fd30659a38f69c9beac9e59a5152fc8
#
_entry.id   7fd30659a38f69c9beac9e59a5152fc8
#
_cell.length_a   1.000
_cell.length_b   1.000
_cell.length_c   1.000
_cell.angle_alpha   90.00
_cell.angle_beta   90.00
_cell.angle_gamma   90.00
#
_symmetry.space_group_name_H-M   'P 1'
#
loop_
_entity.id
_entity.type
_entity.pdbx_description
1 polymer ?
#
loop_
_entity_poly.entity_id
_entity_poly.type
_entity_poly.pdbx_seq_one_letter_code
_entity_poly.pdbx_strand_id
1 'polypeptide(L)'
;MENKNEYQAEIFSNRLKKKYRLLKKWAQKNRIFCYRLYDKDIPEIPLAIDLYEFISEEIQSKEEAALWALENRRQISQNDSQTILDSKKRTYLHLYLYERPFETDLEEENKWLFLMAQTAANALQIEQSHVITKLRKKQKGSSQYNKIETEHSLKGITGESGQLFEVNLSDYLDTGLFLDHRPLRQTVRQESSGKSVLNLFCYTGSFSVYSAEGRASRVESVDLSNTYL
;
A
#
# COMPACT_ATOMS: atom_id res chain seq x y z
N MET A 1 -24.38 -8.76 -20.97
CA MET A 1 -23.22 -8.14 -20.29
C MET A 1 -23.44 -8.04 -18.77
N GLU A 2 -24.59 -7.63 -18.30
CA GLU A 2 -24.91 -7.50 -16.87
C GLU A 2 -24.63 -8.78 -16.07
N ASN A 3 -25.12 -9.92 -16.53
CA ASN A 3 -24.89 -11.23 -15.88
C ASN A 3 -23.40 -11.62 -15.76
N LYS A 4 -22.53 -11.20 -16.72
CA LYS A 4 -21.09 -11.47 -16.67
C LYS A 4 -20.38 -10.63 -15.60
N ASN A 5 -20.74 -9.36 -15.47
CA ASN A 5 -20.14 -8.44 -14.50
C ASN A 5 -20.54 -8.82 -13.07
N GLU A 6 -21.80 -9.23 -12.86
CA GLU A 6 -22.29 -9.74 -11.58
C GLU A 6 -21.55 -11.02 -11.16
N TYR A 7 -21.40 -11.96 -12.10
CA TYR A 7 -20.62 -13.17 -11.85
C TYR A 7 -19.18 -12.86 -11.48
N GLN A 8 -18.52 -11.95 -12.22
CA GLN A 8 -17.17 -11.52 -11.89
C GLN A 8 -17.08 -10.87 -10.50
N ALA A 9 -18.06 -10.05 -10.13
CA ALA A 9 -18.13 -9.43 -8.80
C ALA A 9 -18.27 -10.49 -7.70
N GLU A 10 -19.09 -11.52 -7.90
CA GLU A 10 -19.26 -12.59 -6.94
C GLU A 10 -17.99 -13.39 -6.71
N ILE A 11 -17.34 -13.90 -7.76
CA ILE A 11 -16.11 -14.68 -7.66
C ILE A 11 -14.96 -13.84 -7.09
N PHE A 12 -14.92 -12.55 -7.42
CA PHE A 12 -13.95 -11.60 -6.89
C PHE A 12 -14.15 -11.38 -5.39
N SER A 13 -15.38 -11.13 -4.94
CA SER A 13 -15.73 -11.00 -3.52
C SER A 13 -15.28 -12.22 -2.72
N ASN A 14 -15.59 -13.42 -3.22
CA ASN A 14 -15.23 -14.68 -2.57
C ASN A 14 -13.70 -14.83 -2.48
N ARG A 15 -12.96 -14.49 -3.55
CA ARG A 15 -11.50 -14.52 -3.56
C ARG A 15 -10.91 -13.53 -2.55
N LEU A 16 -11.40 -12.28 -2.51
CA LEU A 16 -10.94 -11.26 -1.57
C LEU A 16 -11.16 -11.68 -0.12
N LYS A 17 -12.36 -12.13 0.23
CA LYS A 17 -12.67 -12.62 1.59
C LYS A 17 -11.72 -13.73 2.04
N LYS A 18 -11.47 -14.70 1.14
CA LYS A 18 -10.55 -15.82 1.42
C LYS A 18 -9.12 -15.32 1.63
N LYS A 19 -8.61 -14.49 0.74
CA LYS A 19 -7.25 -13.93 0.82
C LYS A 19 -7.07 -13.05 2.06
N TYR A 20 -8.00 -12.15 2.32
CA TYR A 20 -7.94 -11.29 3.48
C TYR A 20 -7.87 -12.09 4.79
N ARG A 21 -8.71 -13.12 4.94
CA ARG A 21 -8.69 -14.00 6.13
C ARG A 21 -7.34 -14.69 6.33
N LEU A 22 -6.71 -15.11 5.23
CA LEU A 22 -5.40 -15.75 5.26
C LEU A 22 -4.29 -14.75 5.60
N LEU A 23 -4.25 -13.62 4.88
CA LEU A 23 -3.16 -12.65 4.98
C LEU A 23 -3.23 -11.80 6.25
N LYS A 24 -4.45 -11.52 6.77
CA LYS A 24 -4.62 -10.74 7.99
C LYS A 24 -3.84 -11.33 9.18
N LYS A 25 -3.91 -12.64 9.39
CA LYS A 25 -3.19 -13.31 10.49
C LYS A 25 -1.67 -13.20 10.33
N TRP A 26 -1.19 -13.36 9.09
CA TRP A 26 0.22 -13.21 8.78
C TRP A 26 0.67 -11.76 8.95
N ALA A 27 -0.09 -10.80 8.48
CA ALA A 27 0.20 -9.38 8.60
C ALA A 27 0.29 -8.95 10.07
N GLN A 28 -0.68 -9.33 10.88
CA GLN A 28 -0.68 -9.06 12.32
C GLN A 28 0.54 -9.65 13.02
N LYS A 29 0.84 -10.95 12.77
CA LYS A 29 2.01 -11.62 13.37
C LYS A 29 3.33 -10.93 13.02
N ASN A 30 3.44 -10.35 11.83
CA ASN A 30 4.67 -9.72 11.34
C ASN A 30 4.66 -8.18 11.46
N ARG A 31 3.64 -7.60 12.09
CA ARG A 31 3.47 -6.14 12.22
C ARG A 31 3.52 -5.44 10.86
N ILE A 32 2.73 -5.95 9.92
CA ILE A 32 2.60 -5.44 8.56
C ILE A 32 1.22 -4.82 8.40
N PHE A 33 1.16 -3.53 8.12
CA PHE A 33 -0.06 -2.75 7.97
C PHE A 33 -0.35 -2.39 6.51
N CYS A 34 0.54 -2.77 5.58
CA CYS A 34 0.35 -2.57 4.15
C CYS A 34 0.81 -3.80 3.37
N TYR A 35 -0.02 -4.34 2.48
CA TYR A 35 0.32 -5.53 1.70
C TYR A 35 -0.56 -5.71 0.47
N ARG A 36 -0.04 -6.40 -0.54
CA ARG A 36 -0.79 -6.83 -1.72
C ARG A 36 -1.81 -7.90 -1.33
N LEU A 37 -3.10 -7.56 -1.47
CA LEU A 37 -4.21 -8.45 -1.16
C LEU A 37 -4.64 -9.28 -2.36
N TYR A 38 -4.60 -8.70 -3.56
CA TYR A 38 -5.03 -9.34 -4.79
C TYR A 38 -4.10 -8.93 -5.94
N ASP A 39 -3.71 -9.87 -6.80
CA ASP A 39 -2.90 -9.60 -7.99
C ASP A 39 -3.25 -10.54 -9.13
N LYS A 40 -4.25 -10.17 -9.92
CA LYS A 40 -4.70 -10.96 -11.09
C LYS A 40 -4.95 -12.44 -10.79
N ASP A 41 -5.39 -12.73 -9.57
CA ASP A 41 -5.67 -14.11 -9.13
C ASP A 41 -6.73 -14.82 -9.99
N ILE A 42 -7.58 -14.04 -10.65
CA ILE A 42 -8.60 -14.49 -11.59
C ILE A 42 -8.26 -13.82 -12.93
N PRO A 43 -7.95 -14.59 -13.99
CA PRO A 43 -7.47 -14.05 -15.26
C PRO A 43 -8.39 -12.99 -15.89
N GLU A 44 -9.71 -13.15 -15.73
CA GLU A 44 -10.72 -12.22 -16.28
C GLU A 44 -10.85 -10.92 -15.48
N ILE A 45 -10.18 -10.84 -14.33
CA ILE A 45 -10.23 -9.69 -13.42
C ILE A 45 -8.80 -9.14 -13.25
N PRO A 46 -8.32 -8.33 -14.22
CA PRO A 46 -6.94 -7.85 -14.27
C PRO A 46 -6.68 -6.70 -13.28
N LEU A 47 -7.02 -6.92 -12.02
CA LEU A 47 -6.84 -5.96 -10.94
C LEU A 47 -5.65 -6.33 -10.07
N ALA A 48 -5.07 -5.32 -9.42
CA ALA A 48 -4.30 -5.48 -8.21
C ALA A 48 -4.92 -4.65 -7.10
N ILE A 49 -4.90 -5.16 -5.88
CA ILE A 49 -5.35 -4.43 -4.68
C ILE A 49 -4.24 -4.48 -3.65
N ASP A 50 -3.79 -3.31 -3.25
CA ASP A 50 -2.97 -3.09 -2.08
C ASP A 50 -3.83 -2.57 -0.94
N LEU A 51 -3.70 -3.20 0.22
CA LEU A 51 -4.34 -2.76 1.46
C LEU A 51 -3.33 -1.92 2.24
N TYR A 52 -3.80 -0.77 2.73
CA TYR A 52 -3.06 0.10 3.64
C TYR A 52 -3.90 0.35 4.88
N GLU A 53 -3.33 0.08 6.05
CA GLU A 53 -3.91 0.45 7.34
C GLU A 53 -3.06 1.59 7.91
N PHE A 54 -3.67 2.76 8.12
CA PHE A 54 -2.98 3.89 8.74
C PHE A 54 -2.93 3.69 10.26
N ILE A 55 -1.84 4.10 10.89
CA ILE A 55 -1.65 3.94 12.33
C ILE A 55 -2.62 4.80 13.15
N SER A 56 -2.95 5.99 12.65
CA SER A 56 -3.97 6.89 13.19
C SER A 56 -4.47 7.83 12.10
N GLU A 57 -5.71 8.28 12.18
CA GLU A 57 -6.25 9.34 11.32
C GLU A 57 -5.75 10.73 11.75
N GLU A 58 -5.34 10.88 13.00
CA GLU A 58 -4.85 12.12 13.58
C GLU A 58 -3.39 12.42 13.21
N ILE A 59 -2.62 11.40 12.83
CA ILE A 59 -1.20 11.53 12.48
C ILE A 59 -1.08 11.79 10.98
N GLN A 60 -0.83 13.04 10.64
CA GLN A 60 -0.73 13.49 9.25
C GLN A 60 0.67 13.97 8.86
N SER A 61 1.59 14.11 9.81
CA SER A 61 2.97 14.54 9.56
C SER A 61 4.00 13.51 10.01
N LYS A 62 5.22 13.62 9.46
CA LYS A 62 6.37 12.77 9.84
C LYS A 62 6.78 13.02 11.30
N GLU A 63 6.69 14.26 11.74
CA GLU A 63 7.03 14.70 13.10
C GLU A 63 6.06 14.09 14.12
N GLU A 64 4.76 14.15 13.86
CA GLU A 64 3.75 13.52 14.69
C GLU A 64 3.92 12.00 14.73
N ALA A 65 4.21 11.37 13.57
CA ALA A 65 4.49 9.94 13.51
C ALA A 65 5.72 9.55 14.34
N ALA A 66 6.78 10.35 14.31
CA ALA A 66 7.98 10.12 15.10
C ALA A 66 7.70 10.22 16.60
N LEU A 67 6.96 11.24 17.04
CA LEU A 67 6.55 11.40 18.44
C LEU A 67 5.66 10.23 18.87
N TRP A 68 4.64 9.92 18.09
CA TRP A 68 3.76 8.77 18.35
C TRP A 68 4.54 7.46 18.47
N ALA A 69 5.51 7.22 17.58
CA ALA A 69 6.35 6.02 17.63
C ALA A 69 7.21 5.95 18.90
N LEU A 70 7.72 7.08 19.38
CA LEU A 70 8.48 7.15 20.63
C LEU A 70 7.60 6.85 21.85
N GLU A 71 6.43 7.45 21.89
CA GLU A 71 5.46 7.28 23.00
C GLU A 71 4.87 5.86 23.03
N ASN A 72 4.59 5.29 21.86
CA ASN A 72 3.92 4.00 21.71
C ASN A 72 4.86 2.82 21.43
N ARG A 73 6.16 2.99 21.63
CA ARG A 73 7.19 1.98 21.36
C ARG A 73 6.87 0.60 21.96
N ARG A 74 6.18 0.57 23.11
CA ARG A 74 5.75 -0.67 23.81
C ARG A 74 4.42 -1.20 23.27
N GLN A 75 3.51 -0.33 22.83
CA GLN A 75 2.19 -0.73 22.33
C GLN A 75 2.22 -1.31 20.93
N ILE A 76 3.14 -0.87 20.07
CA ILE A 76 3.37 -1.45 18.72
C ILE A 76 3.72 -2.95 18.81
N SER A 77 4.16 -3.42 19.99
CA SER A 77 4.51 -4.82 20.23
C SER A 77 3.39 -5.66 20.83
N GLN A 78 2.27 -5.07 21.28
CA GLN A 78 1.15 -5.78 21.89
C GLN A 78 -0.09 -5.72 21.01
N ASN A 79 -0.57 -6.90 20.56
CA ASN A 79 -1.84 -7.05 19.83
C ASN A 79 -3.00 -6.85 20.83
N ASP A 80 -3.50 -5.63 20.95
CA ASP A 80 -4.70 -5.37 21.73
C ASP A 80 -5.95 -5.47 20.83
N SER A 81 -6.98 -6.21 21.30
CA SER A 81 -8.21 -6.47 20.55
C SER A 81 -9.01 -5.20 20.21
N GLN A 82 -8.84 -4.15 21.01
CA GLN A 82 -9.47 -2.83 20.77
C GLN A 82 -8.90 -2.17 19.48
N THR A 83 -7.62 -2.34 19.22
CA THR A 83 -6.93 -1.83 18.03
C THR A 83 -7.49 -2.44 16.73
N ILE A 84 -8.06 -3.65 16.81
CA ILE A 84 -8.61 -4.36 15.63
C ILE A 84 -9.97 -3.79 15.20
N LEU A 85 -10.78 -3.31 16.13
CA LEU A 85 -12.10 -2.72 15.83
C LEU A 85 -11.98 -1.35 15.17
N ASP A 86 -10.99 -0.55 15.56
CA ASP A 86 -10.71 0.75 14.97
C ASP A 86 -9.93 0.67 13.65
N SER A 87 -9.27 -0.48 13.36
CA SER A 87 -8.45 -0.63 12.16
C SER A 87 -9.25 -0.50 10.86
N LYS A 88 -10.52 -0.94 10.84
CA LYS A 88 -11.36 -0.84 9.64
C LYS A 88 -11.66 0.60 9.21
N LYS A 89 -11.79 1.52 10.16
CA LYS A 89 -12.00 2.94 9.88
C LYS A 89 -10.79 3.60 9.22
N ARG A 90 -9.61 3.00 9.39
CA ARG A 90 -8.33 3.50 8.89
C ARG A 90 -7.76 2.64 7.77
N THR A 91 -8.54 1.70 7.26
CA THR A 91 -8.11 0.80 6.19
C THR A 91 -8.53 1.36 4.84
N TYR A 92 -7.55 1.50 3.96
CA TYR A 92 -7.72 1.97 2.59
C TYR A 92 -7.33 0.87 1.61
N LEU A 93 -8.01 0.83 0.48
CA LEU A 93 -7.66 -0.04 -0.64
C LEU A 93 -7.16 0.80 -1.80
N HIS A 94 -5.99 0.48 -2.29
CA HIS A 94 -5.46 1.05 -3.53
C HIS A 94 -5.64 0.02 -4.64
N LEU A 95 -6.59 0.28 -5.53
CA LEU A 95 -7.04 -0.65 -6.56
C LEU A 95 -6.52 -0.18 -7.92
N TYR A 96 -5.68 -1.01 -8.52
CA TYR A 96 -5.13 -0.78 -9.84
C TYR A 96 -5.84 -1.64 -10.88
N LEU A 97 -6.26 -1.01 -11.98
CA LEU A 97 -6.63 -1.74 -13.19
C LEU A 97 -5.41 -1.81 -14.11
N TYR A 98 -4.96 -3.01 -14.43
CA TYR A 98 -3.95 -3.22 -15.46
C TYR A 98 -4.53 -3.01 -16.85
N GLU A 99 -3.74 -2.41 -17.74
CA GLU A 99 -4.09 -2.25 -19.14
C GLU A 99 -4.46 -3.60 -19.77
N ARG A 100 -5.61 -3.64 -20.40
CA ARG A 100 -6.08 -4.84 -21.11
C ARG A 100 -5.40 -4.93 -22.47
N PRO A 101 -5.19 -6.13 -23.03
CA PRO A 101 -4.55 -6.30 -24.36
C PRO A 101 -5.46 -5.93 -25.54
N PHE A 102 -6.68 -5.49 -25.29
CA PHE A 102 -7.69 -5.11 -26.28
C PHE A 102 -8.34 -3.79 -25.87
N GLU A 103 -8.80 -3.06 -26.88
CA GLU A 103 -9.54 -1.81 -26.66
C GLU A 103 -10.88 -2.11 -26.02
N THR A 104 -11.23 -1.35 -25.00
CA THR A 104 -12.51 -1.38 -24.30
C THR A 104 -13.16 0.00 -24.38
N ASP A 105 -14.47 0.04 -24.38
CA ASP A 105 -15.21 1.28 -24.21
C ASP A 105 -14.92 1.85 -22.81
N LEU A 106 -14.47 3.11 -22.76
CA LEU A 106 -14.05 3.77 -21.53
C LEU A 106 -15.20 3.88 -20.51
N GLU A 107 -16.42 4.06 -20.98
CA GLU A 107 -17.59 4.17 -20.11
C GLU A 107 -17.93 2.81 -19.49
N GLU A 108 -17.91 1.75 -20.28
CA GLU A 108 -18.11 0.37 -19.81
C GLU A 108 -16.99 -0.05 -18.84
N GLU A 109 -15.73 0.31 -19.14
CA GLU A 109 -14.61 0.01 -18.27
C GLU A 109 -14.70 0.73 -16.91
N ASN A 110 -15.10 2.00 -16.92
CA ASN A 110 -15.32 2.76 -15.70
C ASN A 110 -16.49 2.19 -14.87
N LYS A 111 -17.59 1.82 -15.50
CA LYS A 111 -18.73 1.17 -14.81
C LYS A 111 -18.31 -0.15 -14.18
N TRP A 112 -17.54 -0.95 -14.91
CA TRP A 112 -17.03 -2.22 -14.40
C TRP A 112 -16.05 -2.01 -13.24
N LEU A 113 -15.12 -1.04 -13.37
CA LEU A 113 -14.16 -0.71 -12.32
C LEU A 113 -14.85 -0.22 -11.04
N PHE A 114 -15.88 0.60 -11.19
CA PHE A 114 -16.70 1.06 -10.07
C PHE A 114 -17.40 -0.11 -9.37
N LEU A 115 -18.00 -1.05 -10.13
CA LEU A 115 -18.60 -2.25 -9.57
C LEU A 115 -17.57 -3.10 -8.79
N MET A 116 -16.36 -3.27 -9.33
CA MET A 116 -15.30 -4.01 -8.63
C MET A 116 -14.84 -3.30 -7.36
N ALA A 117 -14.75 -1.97 -7.39
CA ALA A 117 -14.41 -1.16 -6.21
C ALA A 117 -15.48 -1.29 -5.11
N GLN A 118 -16.75 -1.18 -5.47
CA GLN A 118 -17.85 -1.43 -4.53
C GLN A 118 -17.82 -2.86 -3.97
N THR A 119 -17.56 -3.84 -4.83
CA THR A 119 -17.46 -5.25 -4.43
C THR A 119 -16.32 -5.45 -3.42
N ALA A 120 -15.17 -4.82 -3.65
CA ALA A 120 -14.03 -4.88 -2.71
C ALA A 120 -14.38 -4.23 -1.37
N ALA A 121 -14.97 -3.04 -1.38
CA ALA A 121 -15.43 -2.34 -0.19
C ALA A 121 -16.38 -3.20 0.65
N ASN A 122 -17.42 -3.73 0.02
CA ASN A 122 -18.43 -4.59 0.66
C ASN A 122 -17.82 -5.91 1.19
N ALA A 123 -16.96 -6.56 0.38
CA ALA A 123 -16.30 -7.82 0.76
C ALA A 123 -15.46 -7.70 2.02
N LEU A 124 -14.81 -6.57 2.22
CA LEU A 124 -13.91 -6.30 3.34
C LEU A 124 -14.54 -5.44 4.44
N GLN A 125 -15.78 -4.97 4.22
CA GLN A 125 -16.51 -4.09 5.16
C GLN A 125 -15.74 -2.78 5.40
N ILE A 126 -15.27 -2.17 4.32
CA ILE A 126 -14.57 -0.88 4.28
C ILE A 126 -15.52 0.14 3.61
N GLU A 127 -15.41 1.41 3.98
CA GLU A 127 -16.19 2.47 3.35
C GLU A 127 -15.79 2.63 1.87
N GLN A 128 -16.76 2.91 1.00
CA GLN A 128 -16.51 3.10 -0.43
C GLN A 128 -15.52 4.26 -0.70
N SER A 129 -15.57 5.31 0.09
CA SER A 129 -14.64 6.45 0.06
C SER A 129 -13.19 6.07 0.32
N HIS A 130 -12.95 4.92 0.96
CA HIS A 130 -11.62 4.39 1.24
C HIS A 130 -11.07 3.48 0.12
N VAL A 131 -11.78 3.35 -1.00
CA VAL A 131 -11.28 2.61 -2.16
C VAL A 131 -10.82 3.58 -3.24
N ILE A 132 -9.51 3.71 -3.37
CA ILE A 132 -8.86 4.56 -4.36
C ILE A 132 -8.57 3.73 -5.61
N THR A 133 -9.15 4.11 -6.74
CA THR A 133 -8.96 3.43 -8.01
C THR A 133 -7.96 4.17 -8.88
N LYS A 134 -7.06 3.43 -9.54
CA LYS A 134 -6.11 3.97 -10.52
C LYS A 134 -5.99 3.08 -11.75
N LEU A 135 -5.86 3.72 -12.90
CA LEU A 135 -5.56 3.05 -14.16
C LEU A 135 -4.04 2.95 -14.32
N ARG A 136 -3.50 1.73 -14.35
CA ARG A 136 -2.09 1.49 -14.59
C ARG A 136 -1.85 1.24 -16.08
N LYS A 137 -1.79 2.34 -16.85
CA LYS A 137 -1.36 2.30 -18.25
C LYS A 137 0.13 2.06 -18.34
N LYS A 138 0.60 1.37 -19.40
CA LYS A 138 2.02 1.31 -19.73
C LYS A 138 2.53 2.72 -20.01
N GLN A 139 3.23 3.29 -19.07
CA GLN A 139 3.80 4.62 -19.23
C GLN A 139 5.13 4.53 -19.96
N LYS A 140 5.36 5.46 -20.90
CA LYS A 140 6.64 5.64 -21.58
C LYS A 140 7.31 6.89 -21.00
N GLY A 141 8.56 6.75 -20.54
CA GLY A 141 9.37 7.87 -20.04
C GLY A 141 9.06 8.28 -18.59
N SER A 142 9.30 9.55 -18.26
CA SER A 142 9.22 10.11 -16.89
C SER A 142 7.79 10.42 -16.41
N SER A 143 6.77 10.12 -17.19
CA SER A 143 5.37 10.45 -16.85
C SER A 143 4.84 9.76 -15.60
N GLN A 144 5.47 8.67 -15.15
CA GLN A 144 5.11 7.98 -13.90
C GLN A 144 5.30 8.83 -12.64
N TYR A 145 6.13 9.87 -12.71
CA TYR A 145 6.41 10.77 -11.59
C TYR A 145 5.53 12.02 -11.59
N ASN A 146 4.66 12.19 -12.59
CA ASN A 146 3.78 13.34 -12.66
C ASN A 146 2.70 13.25 -11.58
N LYS A 147 2.51 14.38 -10.90
CA LYS A 147 1.42 14.52 -9.93
C LYS A 147 0.08 14.42 -10.66
N ILE A 148 -0.82 13.60 -10.11
CA ILE A 148 -2.21 13.50 -10.57
C ILE A 148 -2.97 14.66 -9.91
N GLU A 149 -3.71 15.43 -10.71
CA GLU A 149 -4.59 16.46 -10.14
C GLU A 149 -5.70 15.80 -9.33
N THR A 150 -5.68 16.02 -8.03
CA THR A 150 -6.69 15.54 -7.08
C THR A 150 -7.17 16.72 -6.25
N GLU A 151 -8.47 16.78 -5.98
CA GLU A 151 -9.04 17.85 -5.13
C GLU A 151 -8.50 17.77 -3.69
N HIS A 152 -8.25 16.56 -3.20
CA HIS A 152 -7.71 16.32 -1.87
C HIS A 152 -6.62 15.26 -1.90
N SER A 153 -5.49 15.57 -1.26
CA SER A 153 -4.38 14.63 -1.10
C SER A 153 -4.68 13.66 0.04
N LEU A 154 -4.65 12.36 -0.25
CA LEU A 154 -4.80 11.29 0.74
C LEU A 154 -3.43 10.74 1.10
N LYS A 155 -2.92 11.18 2.22
CA LYS A 155 -1.65 10.71 2.79
C LYS A 155 -1.89 10.10 4.17
N GLY A 156 -1.02 9.21 4.57
CA GLY A 156 -1.07 8.63 5.90
C GLY A 156 0.19 7.86 6.24
N ILE A 157 0.30 7.49 7.50
CA ILE A 157 1.43 6.72 8.00
C ILE A 157 1.01 5.26 8.17
N THR A 158 1.74 4.37 7.53
CA THR A 158 1.56 2.92 7.65
C THR A 158 2.80 2.26 8.23
N GLY A 159 2.66 1.02 8.68
CA GLY A 159 3.73 0.26 9.32
C GLY A 159 4.17 -0.96 8.53
N GLU A 160 5.47 -1.24 8.55
CA GLU A 160 6.03 -2.47 8.01
C GLU A 160 7.15 -2.98 8.92
N SER A 161 6.92 -4.14 9.56
CA SER A 161 7.91 -4.82 10.40
C SER A 161 8.50 -3.95 11.53
N GLY A 162 7.69 -3.02 12.04
CA GLY A 162 8.08 -2.08 13.10
C GLY A 162 8.63 -0.75 12.61
N GLN A 163 8.79 -0.56 11.31
CA GLN A 163 9.15 0.72 10.70
C GLN A 163 7.89 1.47 10.24
N LEU A 164 7.94 2.80 10.26
CA LEU A 164 6.85 3.66 9.81
C LEU A 164 7.21 4.33 8.50
N PHE A 165 6.22 4.42 7.61
CA PHE A 165 6.38 5.02 6.28
C PHE A 165 5.19 5.93 5.98
N GLU A 166 5.46 7.15 5.52
CA GLU A 166 4.45 7.97 4.88
C GLU A 166 4.13 7.37 3.50
N VAL A 167 2.86 7.22 3.21
CA VAL A 167 2.36 6.79 1.91
C VAL A 167 1.35 7.82 1.38
N ASN A 168 1.33 7.98 0.07
CA ASN A 168 0.41 8.86 -0.63
C ASN A 168 -0.43 8.03 -1.59
N LEU A 169 -1.72 7.89 -1.31
CA LEU A 169 -2.61 7.03 -2.09
C LEU A 169 -3.28 7.74 -3.26
N SER A 170 -3.22 9.08 -3.35
CA SER A 170 -3.96 9.86 -4.35
C SER A 170 -3.09 10.52 -5.41
N ASP A 171 -2.04 11.23 -5.00
CA ASP A 171 -1.37 12.23 -5.82
C ASP A 171 -0.45 11.66 -6.90
N TYR A 172 0.07 10.45 -6.69
CA TYR A 172 1.00 9.79 -7.60
C TYR A 172 0.53 8.39 -7.95
N LEU A 173 1.05 7.83 -9.04
CA LEU A 173 0.76 6.44 -9.40
C LEU A 173 1.28 5.47 -8.31
N ASP A 174 2.52 5.67 -7.89
CA ASP A 174 3.16 4.89 -6.84
C ASP A 174 2.93 5.56 -5.46
N THR A 175 2.77 4.74 -4.44
CA THR A 175 2.38 5.19 -3.10
C THR A 175 3.55 5.64 -2.22
N GLY A 176 4.78 5.53 -2.70
CA GLY A 176 5.99 5.81 -1.93
C GLY A 176 6.63 4.58 -1.27
N LEU A 177 5.96 3.44 -1.24
CA LEU A 177 6.49 2.19 -0.68
C LEU A 177 6.23 1.00 -1.61
N PHE A 178 7.27 0.40 -2.14
CA PHE A 178 7.19 -0.81 -2.96
C PHE A 178 7.03 -2.06 -2.07
N LEU A 179 5.82 -2.62 -2.05
CA LEU A 179 5.46 -3.72 -1.14
C LEU A 179 6.16 -5.04 -1.46
N ASP A 180 6.50 -5.26 -2.72
CA ASP A 180 7.22 -6.44 -3.24
C ASP A 180 8.70 -6.46 -2.82
N HIS A 181 9.29 -5.31 -2.52
CA HIS A 181 10.67 -5.23 -2.03
C HIS A 181 10.83 -5.56 -0.53
N ARG A 182 9.76 -5.84 0.19
CA ARG A 182 9.81 -6.17 1.63
C ARG A 182 10.80 -7.28 1.98
N PRO A 183 10.83 -8.44 1.28
CA PRO A 183 11.81 -9.49 1.58
C PRO A 183 13.24 -9.01 1.41
N LEU A 184 13.52 -8.22 0.36
CA LEU A 184 14.85 -7.66 0.12
C LEU A 184 15.24 -6.63 1.19
N ARG A 185 14.31 -5.77 1.62
CA ARG A 185 14.55 -4.86 2.74
C ARG A 185 14.93 -5.61 4.03
N GLN A 186 14.27 -6.74 4.32
CA GLN A 186 14.62 -7.57 5.47
C GLN A 186 16.03 -8.17 5.36
N THR A 187 16.43 -8.62 4.17
CA THR A 187 17.80 -9.10 3.93
C THR A 187 18.82 -7.98 4.18
N VAL A 188 18.59 -6.80 3.62
CA VAL A 188 19.45 -5.63 3.84
C VAL A 188 19.56 -5.31 5.33
N ARG A 189 18.45 -5.31 6.08
CA ARG A 189 18.48 -5.12 7.54
C ARG A 189 19.38 -6.12 8.24
N GLN A 190 19.26 -7.42 7.92
CA GLN A 190 20.04 -8.49 8.54
C GLN A 190 21.55 -8.35 8.27
N GLU A 191 21.90 -7.84 7.08
CA GLU A 191 23.28 -7.73 6.64
C GLU A 191 23.96 -6.41 6.98
N SER A 192 23.24 -5.43 7.51
CA SER A 192 23.74 -4.05 7.69
C SER A 192 24.59 -3.82 8.94
N SER A 193 24.55 -4.74 9.92
CA SER A 193 25.19 -4.50 11.23
C SER A 193 26.67 -4.15 11.10
N GLY A 194 27.05 -2.97 11.62
CA GLY A 194 28.43 -2.43 11.62
C GLY A 194 28.93 -1.98 10.24
N LYS A 195 28.13 -2.10 9.18
CA LYS A 195 28.56 -1.73 7.81
C LYS A 195 28.25 -0.27 7.49
N SER A 196 29.01 0.30 6.56
CA SER A 196 28.63 1.50 5.83
C SER A 196 27.78 1.11 4.62
N VAL A 197 26.60 1.71 4.49
CA VAL A 197 25.64 1.39 3.42
C VAL A 197 25.43 2.62 2.54
N LEU A 198 25.56 2.43 1.23
CA LEU A 198 25.22 3.42 0.21
C LEU A 198 23.97 2.95 -0.54
N ASN A 199 22.89 3.71 -0.45
CA ASN A 199 21.62 3.47 -1.14
C ASN A 199 21.52 4.42 -2.33
N LEU A 200 21.78 3.92 -3.53
CA LEU A 200 21.65 4.66 -4.79
C LEU A 200 20.26 4.49 -5.36
N PHE A 201 19.71 5.55 -5.98
CA PHE A 201 18.33 5.59 -6.45
C PHE A 201 17.36 5.27 -5.32
N CYS A 202 17.56 5.95 -4.21
CA CYS A 202 16.96 5.56 -2.94
C CYS A 202 15.45 5.79 -2.87
N TYR A 203 14.88 6.56 -3.79
CA TYR A 203 13.46 6.92 -3.81
C TYR A 203 13.06 7.54 -2.46
N THR A 204 12.09 6.97 -1.74
CA THR A 204 11.64 7.41 -0.41
C THR A 204 12.54 6.91 0.73
N GLY A 205 13.68 6.30 0.44
CA GLY A 205 14.64 5.86 1.43
C GLY A 205 14.27 4.61 2.22
N SER A 206 13.30 3.80 1.79
CA SER A 206 12.85 2.65 2.56
C SER A 206 13.95 1.63 2.89
N PHE A 207 14.90 1.40 1.99
CA PHE A 207 16.08 0.57 2.26
C PHE A 207 17.03 1.20 3.27
N SER A 208 17.17 2.52 3.26
CA SER A 208 17.98 3.25 4.22
C SER A 208 17.44 3.11 5.64
N VAL A 209 16.12 3.19 5.81
CA VAL A 209 15.44 2.95 7.09
C VAL A 209 15.74 1.55 7.61
N TYR A 210 15.64 0.53 6.76
CA TYR A 210 15.94 -0.85 7.14
C TYR A 210 17.42 -1.07 7.44
N SER A 211 18.34 -0.40 6.72
CA SER A 211 19.78 -0.45 7.00
C SER A 211 20.11 0.16 8.37
N ALA A 212 19.51 1.30 8.69
CA ALA A 212 19.67 1.96 9.98
C ALA A 212 19.15 1.09 11.13
N GLU A 213 17.94 0.51 10.98
CA GLU A 213 17.38 -0.44 11.93
C GLU A 213 18.26 -1.70 12.09
N GLY A 214 18.91 -2.13 11.00
CA GLY A 214 19.90 -3.23 10.99
C GLY A 214 21.22 -2.86 11.66
N ARG A 215 21.33 -1.68 12.29
CA ARG A 215 22.50 -1.18 12.99
C ARG A 215 23.70 -0.94 12.06
N ALA A 216 23.45 -0.43 10.84
CA ALA A 216 24.52 0.09 10.02
C ALA A 216 25.28 1.20 10.76
N SER A 217 26.61 1.24 10.62
CA SER A 217 27.45 2.30 11.22
C SER A 217 27.28 3.64 10.50
N ARG A 218 26.92 3.59 9.22
CA ARG A 218 26.62 4.74 8.37
C ARG A 218 25.63 4.35 7.28
N VAL A 219 24.68 5.22 6.99
CA VAL A 219 23.78 5.07 5.82
C VAL A 219 23.80 6.38 5.04
N GLU A 220 24.03 6.28 3.75
CA GLU A 220 24.00 7.40 2.83
C GLU A 220 22.97 7.10 1.72
N SER A 221 22.07 8.06 1.49
CA SER A 221 20.99 7.95 0.49
C SER A 221 21.22 8.95 -0.62
N VAL A 222 21.13 8.50 -1.87
CA VAL A 222 21.32 9.34 -3.05
C VAL A 222 20.17 9.11 -4.04
N ASP A 223 19.51 10.18 -4.45
CA ASP A 223 18.50 10.17 -5.50
C ASP A 223 18.62 11.41 -6.39
N LEU A 224 18.09 11.34 -7.60
CA LEU A 224 18.03 12.48 -8.53
C LEU A 224 16.84 13.40 -8.24
N SER A 225 15.83 12.91 -7.53
CA SER A 225 14.60 13.63 -7.25
C SER A 225 14.69 14.37 -5.90
N ASN A 226 14.69 15.69 -5.93
CA ASN A 226 14.59 16.52 -4.73
C ASN A 226 13.25 16.37 -3.98
N THR A 227 12.26 15.71 -4.59
CA THR A 227 10.94 15.50 -3.98
C THR A 227 11.00 14.45 -2.86
N TYR A 228 11.95 13.54 -2.92
CA TYR A 228 12.03 12.37 -2.03
C TYR A 228 13.20 12.44 -1.02
N LEU A 229 14.07 13.45 -1.12
CA LEU A 229 15.24 13.62 -0.23
C LEU A 229 15.00 14.74 0.80
#